data_f2b78fd4d7ad5539d757dddba2da4dc0
#
_entry.id   f2b78fd4d7ad5539d757dddba2da4dc0
#
_cell.length_a   1.000
_cell.length_b   1.000
_cell.length_c   1.000
_cell.angle_alpha   90.00
_cell.angle_beta   90.00
_cell.angle_gamma   90.00
#
_symmetry.space_group_name_H-M   'P 1'
#
loop_
_entity.id
_entity.type
_entity.pdbx_description
1 polymer ?
#
loop_
_entity_poly.entity_id
_entity_poly.type
_entity_poly.pdbx_seq_one_letter_code
_entity_poly.pdbx_strand_id
1 'polypeptide(L)'
;MRLRKLKSLKHNGKRLTEILEAHERFWKGTGTRADLTGADLSKADLSKVNLAGAILRNANLEGSDLRGARLPGADFTGARLRKADLRNTDMTEASLAGADLREAQASGVEFFRCDLTNANFQKALLRNVNFRDAHVDGAKFTGANMGIAILRETDISKADLTGVDLSTTLMPAGYGAKKQGA
;
A
#
# COMPACT_ATOMS: atom_id res chain seq x y z
N MET A 1 -8.86 18.37 5.76
CA MET A 1 -9.83 17.69 4.85
C MET A 1 -10.82 16.91 5.72
N ARG A 2 -12.14 16.98 5.45
CA ARG A 2 -13.11 16.21 6.25
C ARG A 2 -13.25 14.80 5.68
N LEU A 3 -12.98 13.78 6.51
CA LEU A 3 -13.13 12.38 6.12
C LEU A 3 -14.61 11.94 6.10
N ARG A 4 -14.94 10.98 5.25
CA ARG A 4 -16.26 10.33 5.18
C ARG A 4 -16.33 9.22 6.22
N LYS A 5 -17.37 9.21 7.05
CA LYS A 5 -17.56 8.17 8.08
C LYS A 5 -18.03 6.86 7.43
N LEU A 6 -17.54 5.72 7.91
CA LEU A 6 -17.86 4.39 7.38
C LEU A 6 -19.38 4.13 7.27
N LYS A 7 -20.14 4.54 8.26
CA LYS A 7 -21.60 4.35 8.27
C LYS A 7 -22.37 5.08 7.16
N SER A 8 -21.73 6.08 6.51
CA SER A 8 -22.33 6.80 5.37
C SER A 8 -21.96 6.19 4.01
N LEU A 9 -21.04 5.24 3.98
CA LEU A 9 -20.53 4.62 2.77
C LEU A 9 -21.32 3.35 2.45
N LYS A 10 -21.55 3.12 1.16
CA LYS A 10 -22.18 1.92 0.65
C LYS A 10 -21.39 1.35 -0.52
N HIS A 11 -21.42 0.05 -0.67
CA HIS A 11 -20.89 -0.66 -1.83
C HIS A 11 -21.84 -1.81 -2.17
N ASN A 12 -22.24 -1.95 -3.45
CA ASN A 12 -23.17 -2.97 -3.92
C ASN A 12 -24.47 -3.07 -3.07
N GLY A 13 -25.04 -1.90 -2.72
CA GLY A 13 -26.29 -1.80 -1.94
C GLY A 13 -26.13 -1.99 -0.43
N LYS A 14 -25.02 -2.54 0.05
CA LYS A 14 -24.74 -2.77 1.49
C LYS A 14 -23.98 -1.57 2.10
N ARG A 15 -24.20 -1.32 3.37
CA ARG A 15 -23.38 -0.35 4.12
C ARG A 15 -21.99 -0.93 4.32
N LEU A 16 -20.97 -0.06 4.28
CA LEU A 16 -19.59 -0.50 4.49
C LEU A 16 -19.40 -1.15 5.87
N THR A 17 -20.07 -0.65 6.90
CA THR A 17 -20.04 -1.27 8.24
C THR A 17 -20.53 -2.72 8.23
N GLU A 18 -21.58 -3.04 7.48
CA GLU A 18 -22.11 -4.42 7.36
C GLU A 18 -21.09 -5.33 6.64
N ILE A 19 -20.41 -4.81 5.62
CA ILE A 19 -19.37 -5.54 4.90
C ILE A 19 -18.18 -5.83 5.83
N LEU A 20 -17.75 -4.84 6.62
CA LEU A 20 -16.63 -4.99 7.55
C LEU A 20 -16.97 -5.97 8.69
N GLU A 21 -18.17 -5.90 9.26
CA GLU A 21 -18.63 -6.85 10.27
C GLU A 21 -18.70 -8.28 9.73
N ALA A 22 -19.17 -8.46 8.48
CA ALA A 22 -19.17 -9.77 7.82
C ALA A 22 -17.74 -10.29 7.60
N HIS A 23 -16.79 -9.39 7.26
CA HIS A 23 -15.40 -9.72 7.08
C HIS A 23 -14.71 -10.12 8.39
N GLU A 24 -15.03 -9.47 9.50
CA GLU A 24 -14.52 -9.88 10.81
C GLU A 24 -14.99 -11.30 11.19
N ARG A 25 -16.25 -11.64 10.86
CA ARG A 25 -16.78 -12.98 11.07
C ARG A 25 -16.19 -14.03 10.11
N PHE A 26 -15.71 -13.62 8.92
CA PHE A 26 -15.07 -14.53 7.95
C PHE A 26 -13.89 -15.28 8.59
N TRP A 27 -13.05 -14.55 9.33
CA TRP A 27 -11.91 -15.16 10.04
C TRP A 27 -12.30 -16.07 11.21
N LYS A 28 -13.57 -16.00 11.64
CA LYS A 28 -14.19 -16.92 12.63
C LYS A 28 -14.96 -18.07 11.98
N GLY A 29 -14.90 -18.18 10.65
CA GLY A 29 -15.57 -19.26 9.90
C GLY A 29 -17.07 -19.05 9.63
N THR A 30 -17.63 -17.87 9.91
CA THR A 30 -19.09 -17.65 9.82
C THR A 30 -19.51 -16.43 8.97
N GLY A 31 -18.55 -15.68 8.43
CA GLY A 31 -18.83 -14.49 7.64
C GLY A 31 -18.45 -14.64 6.17
N THR A 32 -18.32 -13.50 5.49
CA THR A 32 -17.87 -13.41 4.10
C THR A 32 -16.65 -12.49 3.99
N ARG A 33 -15.69 -12.88 3.15
CA ARG A 33 -14.57 -12.04 2.79
C ARG A 33 -15.07 -10.71 2.20
N ALA A 34 -14.52 -9.58 2.63
CA ALA A 34 -14.89 -8.30 2.05
C ALA A 34 -14.46 -8.24 0.59
N ASP A 35 -15.40 -8.03 -0.31
CA ASP A 35 -15.17 -7.67 -1.70
C ASP A 35 -15.59 -6.21 -1.90
N LEU A 36 -14.58 -5.36 -2.08
CA LEU A 36 -14.69 -3.92 -2.28
C LEU A 36 -14.15 -3.53 -3.67
N THR A 37 -14.19 -4.46 -4.63
CA THR A 37 -13.75 -4.23 -6.00
C THR A 37 -14.47 -3.03 -6.59
N GLY A 38 -13.71 -2.03 -7.05
CA GLY A 38 -14.24 -0.79 -7.64
C GLY A 38 -14.97 0.13 -6.66
N ALA A 39 -14.97 -0.17 -5.35
CA ALA A 39 -15.65 0.66 -4.37
C ALA A 39 -15.11 2.11 -4.33
N ASP A 40 -16.01 3.11 -4.18
CA ASP A 40 -15.61 4.47 -3.89
C ASP A 40 -15.42 4.67 -2.38
N LEU A 41 -14.19 4.51 -1.94
CA LEU A 41 -13.70 4.73 -0.59
C LEU A 41 -12.88 6.02 -0.48
N SER A 42 -13.00 6.93 -1.46
CA SER A 42 -12.29 8.21 -1.43
C SER A 42 -12.60 9.00 -0.16
N LYS A 43 -11.55 9.53 0.46
CA LYS A 43 -11.67 10.29 1.73
C LYS A 43 -12.38 9.51 2.86
N ALA A 44 -12.45 8.18 2.79
CA ALA A 44 -13.02 7.38 3.86
C ALA A 44 -12.11 7.37 5.09
N ASP A 45 -12.70 7.32 6.28
CA ASP A 45 -11.99 7.01 7.51
C ASP A 45 -11.97 5.48 7.69
N LEU A 46 -10.86 4.88 7.29
CA LEU A 46 -10.57 3.45 7.40
C LEU A 46 -9.43 3.20 8.41
N SER A 47 -9.19 4.16 9.31
CA SER A 47 -8.14 4.00 10.30
C SER A 47 -8.39 2.79 11.21
N LYS A 48 -7.32 2.02 11.47
CA LYS A 48 -7.33 0.83 12.33
C LYS A 48 -8.31 -0.29 11.93
N VAL A 49 -8.93 -0.23 10.74
CA VAL A 49 -9.77 -1.34 10.27
C VAL A 49 -8.95 -2.60 10.03
N ASN A 50 -9.57 -3.75 10.21
CA ASN A 50 -9.01 -5.02 9.79
C ASN A 50 -9.66 -5.45 8.46
N LEU A 51 -8.87 -5.43 7.40
CA LEU A 51 -9.22 -5.87 6.06
C LEU A 51 -8.19 -6.89 5.53
N ALA A 52 -7.62 -7.71 6.44
CA ALA A 52 -6.70 -8.77 6.08
C ALA A 52 -7.31 -9.70 5.02
N GLY A 53 -6.61 -9.87 3.89
CA GLY A 53 -7.07 -10.67 2.76
C GLY A 53 -8.28 -10.10 2.01
N ALA A 54 -8.77 -8.90 2.28
CA ALA A 54 -9.88 -8.29 1.54
C ALA A 54 -9.53 -8.02 0.07
N ILE A 55 -10.56 -7.92 -0.78
CA ILE A 55 -10.41 -7.59 -2.20
C ILE A 55 -10.77 -6.12 -2.39
N LEU A 56 -9.78 -5.31 -2.83
CA LEU A 56 -9.93 -3.87 -3.09
C LEU A 56 -9.46 -3.51 -4.52
N ARG A 57 -9.58 -4.46 -5.45
CA ARG A 57 -9.16 -4.25 -6.85
C ARG A 57 -9.84 -3.04 -7.45
N ASN A 58 -9.05 -2.16 -8.08
CA ASN A 58 -9.54 -0.94 -8.71
C ASN A 58 -10.36 -0.01 -7.80
N ALA A 59 -10.33 -0.21 -6.48
CA ALA A 59 -11.03 0.66 -5.54
C ALA A 59 -10.45 2.07 -5.56
N ASN A 60 -11.30 3.07 -5.36
CA ASN A 60 -10.88 4.45 -5.19
C ASN A 60 -10.71 4.76 -3.71
N LEU A 61 -9.47 4.87 -3.25
CA LEU A 61 -9.06 5.22 -1.89
C LEU A 61 -8.36 6.59 -1.84
N GLU A 62 -8.57 7.44 -2.85
CA GLU A 62 -7.90 8.74 -2.91
C GLU A 62 -8.17 9.58 -1.65
N GLY A 63 -7.10 9.99 -0.97
CA GLY A 63 -7.17 10.80 0.24
C GLY A 63 -7.86 10.11 1.43
N SER A 64 -8.02 8.79 1.43
CA SER A 64 -8.54 8.05 2.58
C SER A 64 -7.53 8.00 3.73
N ASP A 65 -8.03 7.79 4.93
CA ASP A 65 -7.24 7.54 6.13
C ASP A 65 -7.21 6.03 6.41
N LEU A 66 -6.04 5.41 6.23
CA LEU A 66 -5.78 3.98 6.48
C LEU A 66 -4.78 3.78 7.63
N ARG A 67 -4.50 4.82 8.42
CA ARG A 67 -3.48 4.75 9.47
C ARG A 67 -3.72 3.59 10.43
N GLY A 68 -2.67 2.77 10.60
CA GLY A 68 -2.70 1.62 11.48
C GLY A 68 -3.72 0.55 11.07
N ALA A 69 -4.23 0.58 9.84
CA ALA A 69 -5.07 -0.49 9.32
C ALA A 69 -4.26 -1.79 9.16
N ARG A 70 -4.94 -2.93 9.27
CA ARG A 70 -4.36 -4.27 9.05
C ARG A 70 -4.87 -4.80 7.70
N LEU A 71 -3.95 -4.93 6.76
CA LEU A 71 -4.23 -5.26 5.36
C LEU A 71 -3.35 -6.42 4.83
N PRO A 72 -2.82 -7.34 5.70
CA PRO A 72 -1.96 -8.40 5.19
C PRO A 72 -2.71 -9.26 4.18
N GLY A 73 -2.05 -9.59 3.07
CA GLY A 73 -2.62 -10.38 1.98
C GLY A 73 -3.82 -9.74 1.26
N ALA A 74 -4.10 -8.45 1.49
CA ALA A 74 -5.18 -7.76 0.78
C ALA A 74 -4.79 -7.47 -0.68
N ASP A 75 -5.79 -7.43 -1.56
CA ASP A 75 -5.61 -7.24 -3.00
C ASP A 75 -6.03 -5.82 -3.41
N PHE A 76 -5.05 -4.95 -3.61
CA PHE A 76 -5.19 -3.57 -4.08
C PHE A 76 -4.79 -3.41 -5.55
N THR A 77 -4.78 -4.48 -6.34
CA THR A 77 -4.38 -4.42 -7.75
C THR A 77 -5.14 -3.30 -8.47
N GLY A 78 -4.42 -2.37 -9.07
CA GLY A 78 -4.97 -1.22 -9.79
C GLY A 78 -5.70 -0.18 -8.92
N ALA A 79 -5.66 -0.29 -7.59
CA ALA A 79 -6.35 0.66 -6.70
C ALA A 79 -5.76 2.08 -6.79
N ARG A 80 -6.58 3.09 -6.54
CA ARG A 80 -6.17 4.49 -6.49
C ARG A 80 -6.00 4.94 -5.04
N LEU A 81 -4.75 5.04 -4.59
CA LEU A 81 -4.35 5.41 -3.23
C LEU A 81 -3.65 6.79 -3.20
N ARG A 82 -3.86 7.60 -4.25
CA ARG A 82 -3.23 8.93 -4.33
C ARG A 82 -3.60 9.76 -3.10
N LYS A 83 -2.57 10.35 -2.44
CA LYS A 83 -2.73 11.15 -1.22
C LYS A 83 -3.37 10.42 -0.04
N ALA A 84 -3.51 9.10 -0.08
CA ALA A 84 -3.96 8.33 1.07
C ALA A 84 -2.95 8.40 2.22
N ASP A 85 -3.44 8.31 3.43
CA ASP A 85 -2.62 8.22 4.64
C ASP A 85 -2.53 6.75 5.09
N LEU A 86 -1.38 6.13 4.78
CA LEU A 86 -1.07 4.73 5.05
C LEU A 86 -0.11 4.56 6.25
N ARG A 87 0.15 5.60 7.01
CA ARG A 87 1.18 5.55 8.06
C ARG A 87 0.93 4.41 9.06
N ASN A 88 2.01 3.63 9.31
CA ASN A 88 2.01 2.49 10.22
C ASN A 88 0.96 1.42 9.85
N THR A 89 0.70 1.22 8.57
CA THR A 89 -0.19 0.18 8.05
C THR A 89 0.60 -1.12 7.87
N ASP A 90 0.02 -2.23 8.24
CA ASP A 90 0.53 -3.56 7.93
C ASP A 90 -0.07 -4.02 6.59
N MET A 91 0.75 -4.08 5.54
CA MET A 91 0.39 -4.55 4.20
C MET A 91 1.19 -5.79 3.78
N THR A 92 1.75 -6.51 4.75
CA THR A 92 2.53 -7.74 4.50
C THR A 92 1.82 -8.66 3.51
N GLU A 93 2.54 -9.11 2.47
CA GLU A 93 2.05 -10.02 1.43
C GLU A 93 0.84 -9.48 0.62
N ALA A 94 0.55 -8.19 0.69
CA ALA A 94 -0.52 -7.59 -0.13
C ALA A 94 -0.10 -7.44 -1.59
N SER A 95 -1.07 -7.47 -2.51
CA SER A 95 -0.87 -7.09 -3.92
C SER A 95 -1.28 -5.64 -4.13
N LEU A 96 -0.34 -4.83 -4.62
CA LEU A 96 -0.56 -3.46 -5.07
C LEU A 96 -0.10 -3.30 -6.54
N ALA A 97 -0.13 -4.39 -7.31
CA ALA A 97 0.28 -4.36 -8.70
C ALA A 97 -0.48 -3.28 -9.48
N GLY A 98 0.25 -2.35 -10.12
CA GLY A 98 -0.32 -1.24 -10.87
C GLY A 98 -1.07 -0.20 -10.03
N ALA A 99 -1.00 -0.23 -8.70
CA ALA A 99 -1.68 0.73 -7.86
C ALA A 99 -1.07 2.15 -7.96
N ASP A 100 -1.89 3.19 -7.83
CA ASP A 100 -1.47 4.59 -7.82
C ASP A 100 -1.34 5.11 -6.39
N LEU A 101 -0.11 5.16 -5.87
CA LEU A 101 0.25 5.67 -4.54
C LEU A 101 0.93 7.06 -4.60
N ARG A 102 0.73 7.81 -5.69
CA ARG A 102 1.36 9.13 -5.82
C ARG A 102 0.99 10.04 -4.65
N GLU A 103 2.00 10.72 -4.11
CA GLU A 103 1.82 11.65 -2.99
C GLU A 103 1.24 10.99 -1.71
N ALA A 104 1.17 9.65 -1.63
CA ALA A 104 0.70 8.96 -0.43
C ALA A 104 1.65 9.19 0.76
N GLN A 105 1.09 9.25 1.95
CA GLN A 105 1.85 9.26 3.20
C GLN A 105 1.95 7.82 3.70
N ALA A 106 3.09 7.19 3.49
CA ALA A 106 3.29 5.76 3.75
C ALA A 106 4.48 5.51 4.70
N SER A 107 4.81 6.47 5.57
CA SER A 107 5.90 6.27 6.52
C SER A 107 5.56 5.16 7.52
N GLY A 108 6.53 4.26 7.75
CA GLY A 108 6.38 3.14 8.68
C GLY A 108 5.47 2.02 8.18
N VAL A 109 5.21 1.93 6.87
CA VAL A 109 4.41 0.84 6.28
C VAL A 109 5.25 -0.43 6.16
N GLU A 110 4.64 -1.57 6.45
CA GLU A 110 5.19 -2.90 6.18
C GLU A 110 4.73 -3.36 4.79
N PHE A 111 5.64 -3.27 3.79
CA PHE A 111 5.46 -3.86 2.45
C PHE A 111 6.26 -5.16 2.27
N PHE A 112 6.51 -5.87 3.36
CA PHE A 112 7.22 -7.16 3.32
C PHE A 112 6.50 -8.14 2.41
N ARG A 113 7.24 -8.71 1.42
CA ARG A 113 6.73 -9.65 0.40
C ARG A 113 5.55 -9.15 -0.43
N CYS A 114 5.35 -7.84 -0.53
CA CYS A 114 4.29 -7.29 -1.37
C CYS A 114 4.59 -7.44 -2.86
N ASP A 115 3.55 -7.60 -3.66
CA ASP A 115 3.61 -7.36 -5.10
C ASP A 115 3.34 -5.87 -5.38
N LEU A 116 4.40 -5.14 -5.72
CA LEU A 116 4.38 -3.72 -6.07
C LEU A 116 4.71 -3.51 -7.56
N THR A 117 4.58 -4.56 -8.38
CA THR A 117 4.89 -4.51 -9.80
C THR A 117 4.12 -3.38 -10.48
N ASN A 118 4.84 -2.49 -11.18
CA ASN A 118 4.28 -1.30 -11.83
C ASN A 118 3.54 -0.31 -10.90
N ALA A 119 3.66 -0.42 -9.58
CA ALA A 119 3.07 0.54 -8.66
C ALA A 119 3.70 1.93 -8.80
N ASN A 120 2.92 2.99 -8.60
CA ASN A 120 3.39 4.36 -8.74
C ASN A 120 3.48 5.07 -7.39
N PHE A 121 4.69 5.26 -6.89
CA PHE A 121 5.01 5.95 -5.64
C PHE A 121 5.60 7.36 -5.85
N GLN A 122 5.41 7.97 -6.99
CA GLN A 122 5.98 9.29 -7.28
C GLN A 122 5.59 10.30 -6.19
N LYS A 123 6.60 10.99 -5.62
CA LYS A 123 6.44 11.97 -4.54
C LYS A 123 5.81 11.42 -3.25
N ALA A 124 5.74 10.11 -3.07
CA ALA A 124 5.26 9.51 -1.83
C ALA A 124 6.26 9.70 -0.67
N LEU A 125 5.75 9.76 0.55
CA LEU A 125 6.56 9.77 1.77
C LEU A 125 6.73 8.34 2.28
N LEU A 126 7.92 7.75 2.06
CA LEU A 126 8.24 6.35 2.31
C LEU A 126 9.34 6.19 3.38
N ARG A 127 9.37 7.09 4.37
CA ARG A 127 10.36 6.99 5.43
C ARG A 127 10.10 5.78 6.33
N ASN A 128 11.19 5.08 6.70
CA ASN A 128 11.13 3.91 7.60
C ASN A 128 10.15 2.82 7.10
N VAL A 129 10.13 2.57 5.80
CA VAL A 129 9.30 1.55 5.16
C VAL A 129 10.09 0.26 5.02
N ASN A 130 9.45 -0.87 5.23
CA ASN A 130 10.06 -2.18 5.01
C ASN A 130 9.59 -2.75 3.65
N PHE A 131 10.52 -2.80 2.67
CA PHE A 131 10.30 -3.40 1.34
C PHE A 131 10.98 -4.76 1.19
N ARG A 132 11.45 -5.40 2.25
CA ARG A 132 12.16 -6.69 2.13
C ARG A 132 11.33 -7.70 1.35
N ASP A 133 12.01 -8.44 0.45
CA ASP A 133 11.38 -9.45 -0.43
C ASP A 133 10.21 -8.92 -1.28
N ALA A 134 10.02 -7.59 -1.40
CA ALA A 134 8.96 -7.04 -2.23
C ALA A 134 9.32 -7.11 -3.73
N HIS A 135 8.33 -7.36 -4.59
CA HIS A 135 8.47 -7.31 -6.04
C HIS A 135 8.19 -5.88 -6.52
N VAL A 136 9.23 -5.18 -6.99
CA VAL A 136 9.15 -3.77 -7.40
C VAL A 136 9.45 -3.55 -8.89
N ASP A 137 9.34 -4.58 -9.73
CA ASP A 137 9.57 -4.49 -11.16
C ASP A 137 8.66 -3.43 -11.80
N GLY A 138 9.26 -2.45 -12.48
CA GLY A 138 8.54 -1.33 -13.09
C GLY A 138 7.92 -0.33 -12.12
N ALA A 139 8.10 -0.49 -10.81
CA ALA A 139 7.63 0.49 -9.83
C ALA A 139 8.34 1.84 -9.99
N LYS A 140 7.60 2.93 -9.79
CA LYS A 140 8.09 4.31 -9.98
C LYS A 140 8.20 5.02 -8.65
N PHE A 141 9.42 5.37 -8.25
CA PHE A 141 9.72 6.09 -7.00
C PHE A 141 10.21 7.53 -7.24
N THR A 142 10.13 8.04 -8.46
CA THR A 142 10.64 9.38 -8.80
C THR A 142 10.21 10.43 -7.78
N GLY A 143 11.19 11.07 -7.12
CA GLY A 143 10.94 12.09 -6.11
C GLY A 143 10.30 11.61 -4.80
N ALA A 144 10.23 10.30 -4.58
CA ALA A 144 9.80 9.75 -3.29
C ALA A 144 10.85 10.00 -2.19
N ASN A 145 10.40 10.20 -0.97
CA ASN A 145 11.27 10.28 0.20
C ASN A 145 11.40 8.91 0.86
N MET A 146 12.52 8.21 0.63
CA MET A 146 12.77 6.85 1.10
C MET A 146 13.79 6.80 2.27
N GLY A 147 13.96 7.88 3.01
CA GLY A 147 14.90 7.91 4.14
C GLY A 147 14.67 6.77 5.12
N ILE A 148 15.73 6.03 5.46
CA ILE A 148 15.72 4.89 6.38
C ILE A 148 14.83 3.72 5.89
N ALA A 149 14.48 3.67 4.60
CA ALA A 149 13.75 2.52 4.05
C ALA A 149 14.65 1.27 4.00
N ILE A 150 14.04 0.08 4.04
CA ILE A 150 14.73 -1.21 3.99
C ILE A 150 14.40 -1.87 2.64
N LEU A 151 15.41 -1.99 1.77
CA LEU A 151 15.35 -2.64 0.45
C LEU A 151 16.17 -3.93 0.41
N ARG A 152 16.60 -4.44 1.56
CA ARG A 152 17.33 -5.70 1.61
C ARG A 152 16.51 -6.82 0.97
N GLU A 153 17.19 -7.70 0.21
CA GLU A 153 16.58 -8.86 -0.45
C GLU A 153 15.52 -8.49 -1.52
N THR A 154 15.52 -7.22 -1.96
CA THR A 154 14.60 -6.70 -3.00
C THR A 154 15.38 -6.43 -4.27
N ASP A 155 14.95 -7.01 -5.40
CA ASP A 155 15.54 -6.67 -6.71
C ASP A 155 14.96 -5.34 -7.21
N ILE A 156 15.79 -4.29 -7.17
CA ILE A 156 15.42 -2.94 -7.60
C ILE A 156 15.92 -2.60 -9.01
N SER A 157 16.48 -3.59 -9.73
CA SER A 157 17.15 -3.36 -11.02
C SER A 157 16.24 -2.78 -12.11
N LYS A 158 14.93 -3.02 -12.00
CA LYS A 158 13.90 -2.53 -12.94
C LYS A 158 13.00 -1.44 -12.35
N ALA A 159 13.28 -0.99 -11.12
CA ALA A 159 12.53 0.11 -10.51
C ALA A 159 13.08 1.47 -10.97
N ASP A 160 12.20 2.47 -11.13
CA ASP A 160 12.59 3.85 -11.40
C ASP A 160 12.84 4.59 -10.08
N LEU A 161 14.12 4.75 -9.73
CA LEU A 161 14.60 5.46 -8.55
C LEU A 161 15.16 6.86 -8.88
N THR A 162 14.80 7.42 -10.03
CA THR A 162 15.30 8.73 -10.49
C THR A 162 15.01 9.82 -9.45
N GLY A 163 16.07 10.52 -9.02
CA GLY A 163 15.98 11.62 -8.05
C GLY A 163 15.63 11.20 -6.62
N VAL A 164 15.74 9.91 -6.29
CA VAL A 164 15.56 9.40 -4.92
C VAL A 164 16.90 9.48 -4.16
N ASP A 165 16.88 10.08 -2.97
CA ASP A 165 18.02 10.01 -2.05
C ASP A 165 18.02 8.67 -1.31
N LEU A 166 19.01 7.84 -1.63
CA LEU A 166 19.20 6.52 -1.05
C LEU A 166 20.32 6.49 0.03
N SER A 167 20.85 7.63 0.40
CA SER A 167 22.02 7.73 1.31
C SER A 167 21.80 7.08 2.68
N THR A 168 20.56 7.07 3.17
CA THR A 168 20.19 6.49 4.45
C THR A 168 19.39 5.19 4.31
N THR A 169 19.20 4.69 3.09
CA THR A 169 18.40 3.50 2.79
C THR A 169 19.24 2.24 2.94
N LEU A 170 18.67 1.20 3.55
CA LEU A 170 19.33 -0.11 3.67
C LEU A 170 19.16 -0.88 2.37
N MET A 171 20.20 -0.84 1.53
CA MET A 171 20.20 -1.36 0.17
C MET A 171 20.39 -2.89 0.10
N PRO A 172 19.99 -3.53 -1.02
CA PRO A 172 20.30 -4.93 -1.30
C PRO A 172 21.81 -5.21 -1.31
N ALA A 173 22.20 -6.44 -1.02
CA ALA A 173 23.60 -6.85 -1.09
C ALA A 173 24.16 -6.62 -2.51
N GLY A 174 25.35 -6.04 -2.61
CA GLY A 174 26.01 -5.72 -3.89
C GLY A 174 25.49 -4.51 -4.63
N TYR A 175 24.52 -3.75 -4.08
CA TYR A 175 24.12 -2.48 -4.64
C TYR A 175 25.29 -1.46 -4.56
N GLY A 176 25.67 -0.89 -5.67
CA GLY A 176 26.82 0.03 -5.76
C GLY A 176 28.11 -0.62 -6.27
N ALA A 177 28.27 -1.94 -6.19
CA ALA A 177 29.43 -2.61 -6.77
C ALA A 177 29.45 -2.52 -8.33
N LYS A 178 28.29 -2.38 -8.95
CA LYS A 178 28.17 -2.21 -10.42
C LYS A 178 28.42 -0.79 -10.93
N LYS A 179 28.52 0.23 -10.06
CA LYS A 179 28.79 1.63 -10.46
C LYS A 179 30.27 1.99 -10.51
N GLN A 180 31.18 1.09 -10.07
CA GLN A 180 32.64 1.34 -10.08
C GLN A 180 33.34 0.74 -11.29
N GLY A 181 32.63 0.17 -12.24
CA GLY A 181 33.19 -0.51 -13.43
C GLY A 181 32.65 -0.01 -14.77
N ALA A 182 32.29 1.28 -14.90
CA ALA A 182 31.93 1.86 -16.19
C ALA A 182 32.65 3.19 -16.39
#